data_3ca86304a0b1bfcd6cdbf790f15748ca
#
_entry.id   3ca86304a0b1bfcd6cdbf790f15748ca
#
_cell.length_a   1.000
_cell.length_b   1.000
_cell.length_c   1.000
_cell.angle_alpha   90.00
_cell.angle_beta   90.00
_cell.angle_gamma   90.00
#
_symmetry.space_group_name_H-M   'P 1'
#
loop_
_entity.id
_entity.type
_entity.pdbx_description
1 polymer ?
#
loop_
_entity_poly.entity_id
_entity_poly.type
_entity_poly.pdbx_seq_one_letter_code
_entity_poly.pdbx_strand_id
1 'polypeptide(L)'
;MNEPHPGTLYLRLRKRIPLPPGGTVRLGEAARLLAGGDLERRLAGVEIYRHHPDDGNRVVIDMLHVVRAVTEVEPGLNVEYFGDPQVLVTVESKPVKANLAVLIFAWLLLFFGAGLAIMNFHADVSMNDVHIRITELITGEKKEHPFWFQVPYSIGVGLGMVVFFNHLFRKRLNEEPNPLEVELYLYQENVNAYVIADEMRKLKGAHHKRSDPDA
;
A
#
# COMPACT_ATOMS: atom_id res chain seq x y z
N MET A 1 33.18 0.81 -13.98
CA MET A 1 32.29 -0.13 -13.28
C MET A 1 33.17 -1.26 -12.82
N ASN A 2 33.34 -1.41 -11.49
CA ASN A 2 34.12 -2.55 -10.96
C ASN A 2 33.32 -3.81 -11.21
N GLU A 3 33.94 -4.80 -11.85
CA GLU A 3 33.34 -6.13 -11.96
C GLU A 3 33.14 -6.73 -10.56
N PRO A 4 32.04 -7.43 -10.30
CA PRO A 4 31.83 -8.07 -9.01
C PRO A 4 32.97 -9.06 -8.73
N HIS A 5 33.46 -9.05 -7.50
CA HIS A 5 34.55 -9.97 -7.08
C HIS A 5 34.11 -11.42 -7.35
N PRO A 6 34.98 -12.24 -7.98
CA PRO A 6 34.66 -13.64 -8.20
C PRO A 6 34.42 -14.33 -6.85
N GLY A 7 33.20 -14.87 -6.67
CA GLY A 7 32.79 -15.53 -5.43
C GLY A 7 31.94 -14.66 -4.47
N THR A 8 31.48 -13.49 -4.89
CA THR A 8 30.54 -12.69 -4.10
C THR A 8 29.22 -12.51 -4.85
N LEU A 9 28.11 -12.76 -4.15
CA LEU A 9 26.75 -12.48 -4.60
C LEU A 9 26.24 -11.25 -3.86
N TYR A 10 25.94 -10.20 -4.61
CA TYR A 10 25.20 -9.04 -4.10
C TYR A 10 23.72 -9.24 -4.36
N LEU A 11 22.88 -9.11 -3.33
CA LEU A 11 21.45 -9.29 -3.50
C LEU A 11 20.64 -8.21 -2.75
N ARG A 12 19.49 -7.90 -3.34
CA ARG A 12 18.51 -6.99 -2.77
C ARG A 12 17.13 -7.58 -2.90
N LEU A 13 16.48 -7.89 -1.76
CA LEU A 13 15.13 -8.40 -1.75
C LEU A 13 14.12 -7.35 -2.25
N ARG A 14 13.07 -7.83 -2.90
CA ARG A 14 11.91 -7.00 -3.21
C ARG A 14 11.05 -6.84 -1.98
N LYS A 15 10.36 -5.71 -1.85
CA LYS A 15 9.46 -5.49 -0.70
C LYS A 15 8.27 -6.44 -0.71
N ARG A 16 7.72 -6.74 -1.91
CA ARG A 16 6.54 -7.58 -2.08
C ARG A 16 6.57 -8.35 -3.40
N ILE A 17 6.04 -9.59 -3.35
CA ILE A 17 5.91 -10.46 -4.53
C ILE A 17 4.49 -11.05 -4.54
N PRO A 18 3.75 -10.94 -5.66
CA PRO A 18 2.52 -11.69 -5.85
C PRO A 18 2.86 -13.14 -6.20
N LEU A 19 2.12 -14.09 -5.65
CA LEU A 19 2.26 -15.52 -5.92
C LEU A 19 0.89 -16.15 -6.15
N PRO A 20 0.69 -16.96 -7.20
CA PRO A 20 -0.52 -17.75 -7.33
C PRO A 20 -0.59 -18.85 -6.25
N PRO A 21 -1.78 -19.32 -5.84
CA PRO A 21 -1.94 -20.43 -4.91
C PRO A 21 -1.20 -21.68 -5.41
N GLY A 22 -0.39 -22.30 -4.53
CA GLY A 22 0.46 -23.45 -4.87
C GLY A 22 1.69 -23.09 -5.69
N GLY A 23 1.95 -21.81 -5.95
CA GLY A 23 3.11 -21.34 -6.69
C GLY A 23 4.42 -21.49 -5.93
N THR A 24 5.52 -21.36 -6.66
CA THR A 24 6.89 -21.44 -6.16
C THR A 24 7.58 -20.10 -6.38
N VAL A 25 8.26 -19.58 -5.37
CA VAL A 25 9.09 -18.37 -5.47
C VAL A 25 10.52 -18.76 -5.76
N ARG A 26 11.06 -18.23 -6.84
CA ARG A 26 12.48 -18.38 -7.21
C ARG A 26 13.28 -17.17 -6.77
N LEU A 27 14.58 -17.37 -6.54
CA LEU A 27 15.45 -16.31 -6.05
C LEU A 27 15.47 -15.08 -6.98
N GLY A 28 15.48 -15.26 -8.30
CA GLY A 28 15.42 -14.16 -9.26
C GLY A 28 14.11 -13.38 -9.27
N GLU A 29 13.01 -13.98 -8.75
CA GLU A 29 11.72 -13.30 -8.57
C GLU A 29 11.69 -12.51 -7.25
N ALA A 30 12.32 -13.08 -6.22
CA ALA A 30 12.35 -12.50 -4.87
C ALA A 30 13.38 -11.40 -4.71
N ALA A 31 14.48 -11.45 -5.45
CA ALA A 31 15.61 -10.54 -5.32
C ALA A 31 16.11 -10.02 -6.66
N ARG A 32 16.78 -8.88 -6.62
CA ARG A 32 17.72 -8.47 -7.66
C ARG A 32 19.08 -9.03 -7.28
N LEU A 33 19.69 -9.75 -8.21
CA LEU A 33 20.97 -10.41 -8.04
C LEU A 33 22.03 -9.67 -8.86
N LEU A 34 23.25 -9.63 -8.34
CA LEU A 34 24.43 -9.22 -9.06
C LEU A 34 25.57 -10.15 -8.66
N ALA A 35 26.01 -10.97 -9.60
CA ALA A 35 27.14 -11.89 -9.45
C ALA A 35 27.92 -11.97 -10.76
N GLY A 36 29.15 -12.49 -10.70
CA GLY A 36 29.98 -12.63 -11.90
C GLY A 36 29.50 -13.76 -12.84
N GLY A 37 29.44 -13.47 -14.14
CA GLY A 37 29.27 -14.45 -15.19
C GLY A 37 27.96 -15.26 -15.15
N ASP A 38 28.10 -16.59 -15.23
CA ASP A 38 26.97 -17.53 -15.33
C ASP A 38 26.29 -17.83 -13.95
N LEU A 39 26.95 -17.43 -12.88
CA LEU A 39 26.50 -17.66 -11.49
C LEU A 39 25.13 -17.00 -11.21
N GLU A 40 24.92 -15.78 -11.66
CA GLU A 40 23.66 -15.06 -11.53
C GLU A 40 22.49 -15.84 -12.13
N ARG A 41 22.70 -16.40 -13.32
CA ARG A 41 21.67 -17.15 -14.06
C ARG A 41 21.31 -18.46 -13.37
N ARG A 42 22.32 -19.16 -12.83
CA ARG A 42 22.14 -20.41 -12.06
C ARG A 42 21.37 -20.13 -10.76
N LEU A 43 21.78 -19.11 -10.02
CA LEU A 43 21.15 -18.74 -8.75
C LEU A 43 19.74 -18.19 -8.91
N ALA A 44 19.45 -17.47 -9.99
CA ALA A 44 18.12 -16.95 -10.26
C ALA A 44 17.05 -18.04 -10.34
N GLY A 45 17.41 -19.26 -10.74
CA GLY A 45 16.52 -20.42 -10.83
C GLY A 45 16.28 -21.15 -9.51
N VAL A 46 17.01 -20.83 -8.45
CA VAL A 46 16.92 -21.52 -7.16
C VAL A 46 15.55 -21.30 -6.52
N GLU A 47 14.89 -22.39 -6.17
CA GLU A 47 13.64 -22.36 -5.42
C GLU A 47 13.92 -21.99 -3.96
N ILE A 48 13.32 -20.90 -3.49
CA ILE A 48 13.46 -20.43 -2.09
C ILE A 48 12.23 -20.70 -1.25
N TYR A 49 11.06 -20.81 -1.87
CA TYR A 49 9.82 -21.06 -1.15
C TYR A 49 8.76 -21.65 -2.07
N ARG A 50 7.98 -22.60 -1.56
CA ARG A 50 6.80 -23.16 -2.22
C ARG A 50 5.58 -22.97 -1.32
N HIS A 51 4.54 -22.36 -1.85
CA HIS A 51 3.31 -22.10 -1.11
C HIS A 51 2.55 -23.38 -0.80
N HIS A 52 2.28 -23.58 0.49
CA HIS A 52 1.38 -24.62 0.99
C HIS A 52 0.02 -24.00 1.38
N PRO A 53 -1.11 -24.70 1.21
CA PRO A 53 -2.44 -24.19 1.58
C PRO A 53 -2.55 -23.74 3.05
N ASP A 54 -1.78 -24.37 3.93
CA ASP A 54 -1.75 -24.08 5.37
C ASP A 54 -1.00 -22.79 5.73
N ASP A 55 -0.18 -22.25 4.81
CA ASP A 55 0.64 -21.06 5.05
C ASP A 55 -0.16 -19.74 5.03
N GLY A 56 -1.42 -19.81 4.62
CA GLY A 56 -2.29 -18.65 4.51
C GLY A 56 -2.00 -17.77 3.27
N ASN A 57 -2.60 -16.58 3.25
CA ASN A 57 -2.51 -15.69 2.08
C ASN A 57 -1.29 -14.75 2.10
N ARG A 58 -0.50 -14.78 3.18
CA ARG A 58 0.66 -13.90 3.36
C ARG A 58 1.76 -14.66 4.06
N VAL A 59 2.96 -14.63 3.47
CA VAL A 59 4.14 -15.32 3.99
C VAL A 59 5.31 -14.36 3.93
N VAL A 60 6.14 -14.36 4.97
CA VAL A 60 7.38 -13.59 5.02
C VAL A 60 8.57 -14.52 4.82
N ILE A 61 9.38 -14.25 3.81
CA ILE A 61 10.64 -14.95 3.58
C ILE A 61 11.75 -14.04 4.13
N ASP A 62 12.49 -14.57 5.10
CA ASP A 62 13.62 -13.89 5.72
C ASP A 62 14.90 -14.09 4.91
N MET A 63 15.82 -13.14 4.99
CA MET A 63 17.14 -13.17 4.36
C MET A 63 17.93 -14.42 4.78
N LEU A 64 17.84 -14.86 6.04
CA LEU A 64 18.53 -16.07 6.50
C LEU A 64 18.07 -17.33 5.75
N HIS A 65 16.80 -17.40 5.38
CA HIS A 65 16.27 -18.48 4.56
C HIS A 65 16.86 -18.46 3.15
N VAL A 66 16.96 -17.25 2.58
CA VAL A 66 17.55 -17.04 1.26
C VAL A 66 19.04 -17.41 1.25
N VAL A 67 19.81 -16.94 2.25
CA VAL A 67 21.23 -17.26 2.37
C VAL A 67 21.45 -18.77 2.49
N ARG A 68 20.64 -19.47 3.28
CA ARG A 68 20.70 -20.93 3.39
C ARG A 68 20.48 -21.60 2.05
N ALA A 69 19.42 -21.23 1.32
CA ALA A 69 19.13 -21.82 0.00
C ALA A 69 20.25 -21.57 -1.01
N VAL A 70 20.86 -20.38 -0.98
CA VAL A 70 22.02 -20.06 -1.84
C VAL A 70 23.25 -20.89 -1.46
N THR A 71 23.54 -21.02 -0.16
CA THR A 71 24.71 -21.76 0.33
C THR A 71 24.59 -23.27 0.08
N GLU A 72 23.38 -23.81 0.05
CA GLU A 72 23.14 -25.22 -0.32
C GLU A 72 23.47 -25.49 -1.79
N VAL A 73 23.26 -24.51 -2.67
CA VAL A 73 23.55 -24.64 -4.12
C VAL A 73 25.00 -24.33 -4.45
N GLU A 74 25.58 -23.35 -3.79
CA GLU A 74 26.95 -22.89 -4.05
C GLU A 74 27.68 -22.70 -2.70
N PRO A 75 28.26 -23.75 -2.14
CA PRO A 75 29.01 -23.68 -0.87
C PRO A 75 30.26 -22.80 -1.01
N GLY A 76 30.43 -21.87 -0.07
CA GLY A 76 31.58 -20.96 -0.05
C GLY A 76 31.36 -19.62 -0.79
N LEU A 77 30.16 -19.38 -1.32
CA LEU A 77 29.80 -18.09 -1.89
C LEU A 77 29.61 -17.06 -0.77
N ASN A 78 30.27 -15.92 -0.87
CA ASN A 78 30.03 -14.78 0.00
C ASN A 78 28.74 -14.08 -0.41
N VAL A 79 27.79 -13.89 0.51
CA VAL A 79 26.51 -13.24 0.23
C VAL A 79 26.46 -11.90 0.94
N GLU A 80 26.39 -10.83 0.16
CA GLU A 80 26.20 -9.47 0.65
C GLU A 80 24.81 -8.97 0.27
N TYR A 81 24.06 -8.48 1.22
CA TYR A 81 22.70 -8.00 0.95
C TYR A 81 22.52 -6.52 1.25
N PHE A 82 21.60 -5.88 0.53
CA PHE A 82 21.25 -4.47 0.64
C PHE A 82 19.73 -4.30 0.79
N GLY A 83 19.32 -3.41 1.66
CA GLY A 83 17.90 -3.08 1.90
C GLY A 83 17.26 -3.95 2.97
N ASP A 84 15.93 -4.12 2.87
CA ASP A 84 15.15 -4.85 3.87
C ASP A 84 15.51 -6.33 3.87
N PRO A 85 15.72 -6.95 5.06
CA PRO A 85 16.13 -8.35 5.16
C PRO A 85 14.99 -9.33 4.94
N GLN A 86 13.84 -8.88 4.43
CA GLN A 86 12.64 -9.70 4.29
C GLN A 86 11.83 -9.29 3.07
N VAL A 87 11.10 -10.27 2.51
CA VAL A 87 10.15 -10.06 1.42
C VAL A 87 8.78 -10.60 1.80
N LEU A 88 7.75 -9.78 1.57
CA LEU A 88 6.36 -10.18 1.78
C LEU A 88 5.83 -10.87 0.51
N VAL A 89 5.57 -12.16 0.60
CA VAL A 89 4.86 -12.93 -0.44
C VAL A 89 3.37 -12.82 -0.19
N THR A 90 2.63 -12.35 -1.18
CA THR A 90 1.18 -12.24 -1.11
C THR A 90 0.56 -13.24 -2.07
N VAL A 91 -0.16 -14.21 -1.54
CA VAL A 91 -0.85 -15.18 -2.37
C VAL A 91 -2.12 -14.54 -2.90
N GLU A 92 -2.15 -14.32 -4.21
CA GLU A 92 -3.30 -13.74 -4.89
C GLU A 92 -4.37 -14.81 -5.07
N SER A 93 -5.37 -14.81 -4.21
CA SER A 93 -6.64 -15.44 -4.51
C SER A 93 -7.25 -14.74 -5.73
N LYS A 94 -7.98 -15.48 -6.57
CA LYS A 94 -8.70 -14.91 -7.74
C LYS A 94 -9.39 -13.61 -7.31
N PRO A 95 -9.31 -12.53 -8.10
CA PRO A 95 -9.93 -11.27 -7.75
C PRO A 95 -11.42 -11.52 -7.47
N VAL A 96 -11.84 -11.29 -6.24
CA VAL A 96 -13.24 -11.37 -5.86
C VAL A 96 -13.95 -10.27 -6.65
N LYS A 97 -14.88 -10.67 -7.53
CA LYS A 97 -15.69 -9.70 -8.26
C LYS A 97 -16.44 -8.85 -7.24
N ALA A 98 -16.12 -7.57 -7.17
CA ALA A 98 -16.81 -6.64 -6.30
C ALA A 98 -18.32 -6.69 -6.63
N ASN A 99 -19.15 -6.91 -5.62
CA ASN A 99 -20.59 -6.83 -5.79
C ASN A 99 -20.95 -5.34 -5.98
N LEU A 100 -21.36 -4.99 -7.20
CA LEU A 100 -21.68 -3.62 -7.57
C LEU A 100 -22.76 -3.01 -6.68
N ALA A 101 -23.73 -3.80 -6.23
CA ALA A 101 -24.78 -3.32 -5.33
C ALA A 101 -24.23 -2.91 -3.97
N VAL A 102 -23.32 -3.70 -3.39
CA VAL A 102 -22.63 -3.35 -2.13
C VAL A 102 -21.76 -2.12 -2.29
N LEU A 103 -21.08 -2.00 -3.42
CA LEU A 103 -20.26 -0.83 -3.73
C LEU A 103 -21.09 0.44 -3.82
N ILE A 104 -22.22 0.40 -4.56
CA ILE A 104 -23.16 1.53 -4.69
C ILE A 104 -23.74 1.89 -3.32
N PHE A 105 -24.17 0.90 -2.53
CA PHE A 105 -24.71 1.14 -1.20
C PHE A 105 -23.69 1.82 -0.27
N ALA A 106 -22.45 1.31 -0.24
CA ALA A 106 -21.38 1.91 0.54
C ALA A 106 -21.08 3.34 0.09
N TRP A 107 -21.09 3.58 -1.23
CA TRP A 107 -20.88 4.91 -1.79
C TRP A 107 -21.99 5.89 -1.40
N LEU A 108 -23.27 5.47 -1.48
CA LEU A 108 -24.39 6.28 -1.04
C LEU A 108 -24.33 6.59 0.46
N LEU A 109 -23.99 5.59 1.30
CA LEU A 109 -23.85 5.77 2.73
C LEU A 109 -22.77 6.83 3.06
N LEU A 110 -21.62 6.73 2.40
CA LEU A 110 -20.53 7.70 2.55
C LEU A 110 -20.94 9.09 2.05
N PHE A 111 -21.65 9.16 0.93
CA PHE A 111 -22.12 10.42 0.36
C PHE A 111 -23.08 11.15 1.32
N PHE A 112 -24.10 10.44 1.84
CA PHE A 112 -25.03 11.02 2.79
C PHE A 112 -24.36 11.37 4.12
N GLY A 113 -23.45 10.51 4.63
CA GLY A 113 -22.70 10.79 5.84
C GLY A 113 -21.80 12.02 5.71
N ALA A 114 -21.10 12.17 4.61
CA ALA A 114 -20.28 13.34 4.34
C ALA A 114 -21.15 14.61 4.19
N GLY A 115 -22.29 14.50 3.48
CA GLY A 115 -23.24 15.60 3.34
C GLY A 115 -23.77 16.09 4.69
N LEU A 116 -24.17 15.18 5.59
CA LEU A 116 -24.61 15.52 6.94
C LEU A 116 -23.50 16.16 7.78
N ALA A 117 -22.26 15.67 7.68
CA ALA A 117 -21.11 16.22 8.39
C ALA A 117 -20.82 17.66 7.95
N ILE A 118 -20.84 17.92 6.62
CA ILE A 118 -20.64 19.27 6.07
C ILE A 118 -21.80 20.19 6.52
N MET A 119 -23.04 19.72 6.49
CA MET A 119 -24.20 20.51 6.90
C MET A 119 -24.15 20.87 8.39
N ASN A 120 -23.75 19.93 9.27
CA ASN A 120 -23.53 20.19 10.68
C ASN A 120 -22.44 21.24 10.90
N PHE A 121 -21.32 21.12 10.20
CA PHE A 121 -20.26 22.11 10.28
C PHE A 121 -20.73 23.51 9.87
N HIS A 122 -21.51 23.62 8.80
CA HIS A 122 -22.10 24.89 8.36
C HIS A 122 -23.04 25.53 9.40
N ALA A 123 -23.79 24.69 10.14
CA ALA A 123 -24.64 25.15 11.22
C ALA A 123 -23.80 25.65 12.43
N ASP A 124 -22.77 24.91 12.82
CA ASP A 124 -21.90 25.25 13.95
C ASP A 124 -21.16 26.57 13.76
N VAL A 125 -20.73 26.90 12.53
CA VAL A 125 -20.04 28.17 12.21
C VAL A 125 -21.02 29.29 11.81
N SER A 126 -22.35 29.11 11.96
CA SER A 126 -23.38 30.09 11.58
C SER A 126 -23.20 30.63 10.16
N MET A 127 -22.86 29.75 9.21
CA MET A 127 -22.52 30.16 7.83
C MET A 127 -23.69 30.85 7.12
N ASN A 128 -24.93 30.54 7.54
CA ASN A 128 -26.11 31.22 7.02
C ASN A 128 -26.08 32.73 7.33
N ASP A 129 -25.70 33.12 8.54
CA ASP A 129 -25.62 34.53 8.95
C ASP A 129 -24.52 35.26 8.16
N VAL A 130 -23.40 34.57 7.87
CA VAL A 130 -22.32 35.08 7.00
C VAL A 130 -22.86 35.35 5.60
N HIS A 131 -23.62 34.43 5.01
CA HIS A 131 -24.21 34.59 3.67
C HIS A 131 -25.22 35.74 3.63
N ILE A 132 -26.07 35.90 4.66
CA ILE A 132 -27.00 37.02 4.79
C ILE A 132 -26.22 38.32 4.84
N ARG A 133 -25.17 38.40 5.64
CA ARG A 133 -24.35 39.61 5.81
C ARG A 133 -23.60 40.00 4.53
N ILE A 134 -23.03 39.05 3.82
CA ILE A 134 -22.38 39.29 2.55
C ILE A 134 -23.40 39.79 1.51
N THR A 135 -24.57 39.17 1.48
CA THR A 135 -25.65 39.58 0.56
C THR A 135 -26.11 41.00 0.84
N GLU A 136 -26.32 41.35 2.11
CA GLU A 136 -26.68 42.69 2.55
C GLU A 136 -25.63 43.74 2.13
N LEU A 137 -24.34 43.39 2.28
CA LEU A 137 -23.25 44.29 1.85
C LEU A 137 -23.21 44.51 0.33
N ILE A 138 -23.58 43.49 -0.46
CA ILE A 138 -23.54 43.60 -1.93
C ILE A 138 -24.81 44.23 -2.50
N THR A 139 -25.99 43.87 -1.97
CA THR A 139 -27.28 44.29 -2.54
C THR A 139 -27.92 45.44 -1.80
N GLY A 140 -27.47 45.78 -0.59
CA GLY A 140 -28.10 46.75 0.32
C GLY A 140 -29.38 46.24 0.98
N GLU A 141 -29.84 45.02 0.69
CA GLU A 141 -31.05 44.44 1.21
C GLU A 141 -30.77 43.21 2.09
N LYS A 142 -31.34 43.14 3.27
CA LYS A 142 -31.25 41.96 4.12
C LYS A 142 -32.26 40.93 3.66
N LYS A 143 -31.77 39.79 3.11
CA LYS A 143 -32.57 38.64 2.67
C LYS A 143 -32.26 37.46 3.53
N GLU A 144 -33.28 36.87 4.19
CA GLU A 144 -33.12 35.71 5.10
C GLU A 144 -32.64 34.42 4.34
N HIS A 145 -32.95 34.32 3.08
CA HIS A 145 -32.57 33.18 2.22
C HIS A 145 -31.94 33.64 0.90
N PRO A 146 -30.66 34.03 0.89
CA PRO A 146 -29.98 34.53 -0.31
C PRO A 146 -29.56 33.39 -1.26
N PHE A 147 -30.50 32.68 -1.86
CA PHE A 147 -30.23 31.50 -2.74
C PHE A 147 -29.29 31.83 -3.91
N TRP A 148 -29.33 33.03 -4.44
CA TRP A 148 -28.46 33.44 -5.51
C TRP A 148 -26.98 33.46 -5.14
N PHE A 149 -26.67 33.55 -3.83
CA PHE A 149 -25.30 33.45 -3.29
C PHE A 149 -25.01 32.04 -2.77
N GLN A 150 -25.96 31.40 -2.09
CA GLN A 150 -25.79 30.08 -1.47
C GLN A 150 -25.55 28.98 -2.51
N VAL A 151 -26.29 29.03 -3.65
CA VAL A 151 -26.14 27.99 -4.70
C VAL A 151 -24.77 28.05 -5.38
N PRO A 152 -24.27 29.20 -5.88
CA PRO A 152 -22.92 29.30 -6.42
C PRO A 152 -21.84 28.96 -5.40
N TYR A 153 -22.00 29.33 -4.15
CA TYR A 153 -21.08 28.99 -3.08
C TYR A 153 -20.97 27.46 -2.91
N SER A 154 -22.09 26.75 -2.80
CA SER A 154 -22.11 25.29 -2.65
C SER A 154 -21.47 24.58 -3.86
N ILE A 155 -21.75 25.06 -5.07
CA ILE A 155 -21.11 24.54 -6.28
C ILE A 155 -19.61 24.82 -6.26
N GLY A 156 -19.20 26.02 -5.84
CA GLY A 156 -17.80 26.42 -5.73
C GLY A 156 -17.01 25.55 -4.75
N VAL A 157 -17.59 25.27 -3.57
CA VAL A 157 -16.97 24.35 -2.59
C VAL A 157 -16.81 22.95 -3.16
N GLY A 158 -17.84 22.41 -3.82
CA GLY A 158 -17.79 21.09 -4.45
C GLY A 158 -16.73 21.02 -5.56
N LEU A 159 -16.73 21.98 -6.47
CA LEU A 159 -15.73 22.07 -7.54
C LEU A 159 -14.31 22.27 -6.98
N GLY A 160 -14.16 23.12 -5.97
CA GLY A 160 -12.88 23.34 -5.29
C GLY A 160 -12.30 22.08 -4.72
N MET A 161 -13.11 21.25 -4.05
CA MET A 161 -12.68 19.93 -3.55
C MET A 161 -12.23 19.01 -4.69
N VAL A 162 -13.01 18.93 -5.79
CA VAL A 162 -12.68 18.09 -6.94
C VAL A 162 -11.35 18.53 -7.58
N VAL A 163 -11.13 19.83 -7.71
CA VAL A 163 -9.88 20.39 -8.26
C VAL A 163 -8.72 20.18 -7.29
N PHE A 164 -8.91 20.43 -5.99
CA PHE A 164 -7.88 20.26 -4.96
C PHE A 164 -7.36 18.82 -4.90
N PHE A 165 -8.27 17.84 -4.91
CA PHE A 165 -7.89 16.44 -4.93
C PHE A 165 -7.45 15.95 -6.31
N ASN A 166 -7.43 16.83 -7.31
CA ASN A 166 -7.03 16.52 -8.70
C ASN A 166 -7.70 15.25 -9.27
N HIS A 167 -8.95 15.00 -8.86
CA HIS A 167 -9.68 13.79 -9.22
C HIS A 167 -10.20 13.83 -10.65
N LEU A 168 -10.49 15.04 -11.15
CA LEU A 168 -11.06 15.25 -12.49
C LEU A 168 -9.99 15.26 -13.60
N PHE A 169 -8.77 15.65 -13.30
CA PHE A 169 -7.72 15.78 -14.29
C PHE A 169 -6.78 14.56 -14.23
N ARG A 170 -6.84 13.71 -15.26
CA ARG A 170 -5.88 12.61 -15.47
C ARG A 170 -4.45 13.10 -15.74
N LYS A 171 -4.27 14.34 -16.14
CA LYS A 171 -2.95 14.96 -16.34
C LYS A 171 -2.56 15.65 -15.03
N ARG A 172 -1.44 15.27 -14.46
CA ARG A 172 -0.82 15.99 -13.34
C ARG A 172 -0.55 17.43 -13.80
N LEU A 173 -1.21 18.38 -13.20
CA LEU A 173 -0.96 19.81 -13.42
C LEU A 173 0.36 20.24 -12.76
N ASN A 174 0.85 19.47 -11.82
CA ASN A 174 2.12 19.66 -11.11
C ASN A 174 2.82 18.31 -10.95
N GLU A 175 4.16 18.30 -10.85
CA GLU A 175 4.97 17.09 -10.60
C GLU A 175 4.78 16.54 -9.19
N GLU A 176 4.20 17.32 -8.28
CA GLU A 176 3.92 16.91 -6.90
C GLU A 176 2.81 15.85 -6.84
N PRO A 177 3.00 14.81 -6.00
CA PRO A 177 1.97 13.81 -5.81
C PRO A 177 0.74 14.41 -5.13
N ASN A 178 -0.45 13.93 -5.51
CA ASN A 178 -1.70 14.30 -4.87
C ASN A 178 -1.67 13.87 -3.38
N PRO A 179 -2.17 14.70 -2.44
CA PRO A 179 -2.25 14.34 -1.03
C PRO A 179 -2.92 12.98 -0.78
N LEU A 180 -3.95 12.63 -1.55
CA LEU A 180 -4.60 11.32 -1.48
C LEU A 180 -3.67 10.16 -1.90
N GLU A 181 -2.83 10.36 -2.94
CA GLU A 181 -1.86 9.35 -3.38
C GLU A 181 -0.79 9.11 -2.32
N VAL A 182 -0.33 10.18 -1.66
CA VAL A 182 0.64 10.09 -0.56
C VAL A 182 0.05 9.33 0.62
N GLU A 183 -1.19 9.65 1.01
CA GLU A 183 -1.87 9.00 2.13
C GLU A 183 -2.12 7.51 1.85
N LEU A 184 -2.56 7.16 0.64
CA LEU A 184 -2.72 5.77 0.22
C LEU A 184 -1.39 5.00 0.23
N TYR A 185 -0.30 5.64 -0.21
CA TYR A 185 1.03 5.05 -0.17
C TYR A 185 1.48 4.78 1.27
N LEU A 186 1.36 5.77 2.16
CA LEU A 186 1.71 5.65 3.58
C LEU A 186 0.86 4.59 4.28
N TYR A 187 -0.44 4.56 4.00
CA TYR A 187 -1.33 3.53 4.53
C TYR A 187 -0.88 2.13 4.09
N GLN A 188 -0.53 1.95 2.83
CA GLN A 188 -0.08 0.65 2.31
C GLN A 188 1.27 0.23 2.90
N GLU A 189 2.21 1.17 3.09
CA GLU A 189 3.49 0.91 3.74
C GLU A 189 3.29 0.50 5.21
N ASN A 190 2.43 1.21 5.95
CA ASN A 190 2.09 0.89 7.33
C ASN A 190 1.42 -0.49 7.47
N VAL A 191 0.49 -0.83 6.59
CA VAL A 191 -0.16 -2.15 6.57
C VAL A 191 0.86 -3.25 6.29
N ASN A 192 1.76 -3.06 5.33
CA ASN A 192 2.80 -4.04 5.03
C ASN A 192 3.75 -4.23 6.22
N ALA A 193 4.20 -3.15 6.86
CA ALA A 193 5.05 -3.21 8.04
C ALA A 193 4.38 -3.96 9.21
N TYR A 194 3.09 -3.68 9.45
CA TYR A 194 2.31 -4.38 10.46
C TYR A 194 2.22 -5.88 10.17
N VAL A 195 1.89 -6.25 8.93
CA VAL A 195 1.77 -7.66 8.53
C VAL A 195 3.09 -8.40 8.69
N ILE A 196 4.19 -7.78 8.26
CA ILE A 196 5.53 -8.37 8.42
C ILE A 196 5.84 -8.60 9.89
N ALA A 197 5.58 -7.61 10.76
CA ALA A 197 5.81 -7.72 12.20
C ALA A 197 4.95 -8.82 12.83
N ASP A 198 3.69 -8.98 12.41
CA ASP A 198 2.79 -10.02 12.92
C ASP A 198 3.22 -11.42 12.49
N GLU A 199 3.58 -11.62 11.22
CA GLU A 199 4.07 -12.90 10.71
C GLU A 199 5.42 -13.29 11.35
N MET A 200 6.34 -12.34 11.52
CA MET A 200 7.60 -12.59 12.23
C MET A 200 7.37 -12.99 13.70
N ARG A 201 6.37 -12.41 14.35
CA ARG A 201 5.99 -12.80 15.72
C ARG A 201 5.45 -14.23 15.77
N LYS A 202 4.61 -14.62 14.81
CA LYS A 202 4.10 -15.99 14.69
C LYS A 202 5.22 -17.01 14.47
N LEU A 203 6.18 -16.71 13.59
CA LEU A 203 7.34 -17.55 13.33
C LEU A 203 8.20 -17.73 14.59
N LYS A 204 8.47 -16.67 15.35
CA LYS A 204 9.19 -16.76 16.63
C LYS A 204 8.45 -17.60 17.66
N GLY A 205 7.12 -17.46 17.77
CA GLY A 205 6.28 -18.25 18.65
C GLY A 205 6.26 -19.74 18.28
N ALA A 206 6.25 -20.06 16.99
CA ALA A 206 6.33 -21.45 16.51
C ALA A 206 7.69 -22.09 16.78
N HIS A 207 8.79 -21.33 16.65
CA HIS A 207 10.13 -21.78 17.00
C HIS A 207 10.28 -22.06 18.50
N HIS A 208 9.71 -21.21 19.35
CA HIS A 208 9.77 -21.40 20.80
C HIS A 208 9.01 -22.64 21.24
N LYS A 209 7.82 -22.92 20.69
CA LYS A 209 7.06 -24.13 20.93
C LYS A 209 7.75 -25.43 20.47
N ARG A 210 8.64 -25.34 19.49
CA ARG A 210 9.37 -26.48 18.93
C ARG A 210 10.64 -26.81 19.74
N SER A 211 11.21 -25.79 20.41
CA SER A 211 12.40 -25.91 21.24
C SER A 211 12.10 -26.30 22.70
N ASP A 212 10.85 -26.18 23.14
CA ASP A 212 10.42 -26.52 24.50
C ASP A 212 9.09 -27.30 24.44
N PRO A 213 9.13 -28.62 24.15
CA PRO A 213 7.94 -29.46 24.01
C PRO A 213 7.21 -29.72 25.33
N ASP A 214 7.80 -29.37 26.49
CA ASP A 214 7.28 -29.63 27.84
C ASP A 214 6.84 -28.35 28.60
N ALA A 215 6.63 -27.20 27.92
CA ALA A 215 6.18 -25.95 28.55
C ALA A 215 4.67 -25.68 28.35
#